data_73664a41901a41e9901024032b6aad32
#
_entry.id   73664a41901a41e9901024032b6aad32
#
_cell.length_a   1.000
_cell.length_b   1.000
_cell.length_c   1.000
_cell.angle_alpha   90.00
_cell.angle_beta   90.00
_cell.angle_gamma   90.00
#
_symmetry.space_group_name_H-M   'P 1'
#
loop_
_entity.id
_entity.type
_entity.pdbx_description
1 polymer ?
#
loop_
_entity_poly.entity_id
_entity_poly.type
_entity_poly.pdbx_seq_one_letter_code
_entity_poly.pdbx_strand_id
1 'polypeptide(L)'
;MQNEWRDFNGGAWENEVNVRDFIQRNYKPYDGDSSFLEGPTEDTTALWQDVLELSKQEREAGGVLDMDTKIISTITSHGPAYLDKDKEKIVGFQTDKPFKRSLQPYGGIRMAIKACEDNGYKVDPEVVEYFTTHRKTHNAGVFDAYTPEMRACRSAHIITGLPDAYGRGRIIGDYRRPALYGVDRLIEDKQEQLDSTRTIMYSDVIREREELSEQIRALKMLKELAKIYGCDISKPATNVLEAAQAVYFAYLAAVKEQNGAAMSLGRTSTVSYTHLRAHE
;
A
#
# COMPACT_ATOMS: atom_id res chain seq x y z
N MET A 1 1.98 17.42 -35.62
CA MET A 1 3.14 16.87 -34.89
C MET A 1 2.90 15.41 -34.69
N GLN A 2 3.74 14.54 -35.26
CA GLN A 2 3.71 13.12 -34.88
C GLN A 2 4.08 13.05 -33.42
N ASN A 3 3.21 12.42 -32.62
CA ASN A 3 3.48 12.24 -31.22
C ASN A 3 4.49 11.09 -31.10
N GLU A 4 5.73 11.38 -30.72
CA GLU A 4 6.83 10.40 -30.58
C GLU A 4 6.48 9.21 -29.65
N TRP A 5 5.47 9.38 -28.82
CA TRP A 5 5.01 8.35 -27.89
C TRP A 5 4.05 7.32 -28.51
N ARG A 6 3.56 7.56 -29.74
CA ARG A 6 2.61 6.65 -30.39
C ARG A 6 3.20 5.30 -30.72
N ASP A 7 4.50 5.26 -31.01
CA ASP A 7 5.22 4.03 -31.41
C ASP A 7 5.92 3.38 -30.20
N PHE A 8 5.65 3.83 -28.97
CA PHE A 8 6.22 3.24 -27.79
C PHE A 8 5.55 1.89 -27.52
N ASN A 9 6.24 0.81 -27.89
CA ASN A 9 5.93 -0.54 -27.49
C ASN A 9 6.67 -0.83 -26.19
N GLY A 10 5.95 -0.84 -25.08
CA GLY A 10 6.46 -1.35 -23.81
C GLY A 10 6.63 -2.86 -23.84
N GLY A 11 6.83 -3.45 -22.68
CA GLY A 11 6.94 -4.90 -22.54
C GLY A 11 5.64 -5.65 -22.79
N ALA A 12 5.67 -6.97 -22.68
CA ALA A 12 4.55 -7.88 -22.93
C ALA A 12 3.23 -7.51 -22.20
N TRP A 13 3.34 -6.82 -21.10
CA TRP A 13 2.22 -6.26 -20.32
C TRP A 13 1.39 -5.20 -21.03
N GLU A 14 2.00 -4.45 -21.94
CA GLU A 14 1.38 -3.34 -22.62
C GLU A 14 0.62 -3.78 -23.88
N ASN A 15 0.76 -5.05 -24.28
CA ASN A 15 0.05 -5.58 -25.44
C ASN A 15 -1.46 -5.68 -25.23
N GLU A 16 -1.93 -5.84 -23.98
CA GLU A 16 -3.34 -5.96 -23.66
C GLU A 16 -3.95 -4.59 -23.30
N VAL A 17 -3.26 -3.81 -22.46
CA VAL A 17 -3.66 -2.45 -22.09
C VAL A 17 -2.43 -1.53 -22.11
N ASN A 18 -2.17 -0.89 -23.23
CA ASN A 18 -1.12 0.11 -23.33
C ASN A 18 -1.60 1.44 -22.76
N VAL A 19 -1.51 1.59 -21.43
CA VAL A 19 -1.94 2.80 -20.71
C VAL A 19 -1.20 4.05 -21.20
N ARG A 20 0.08 3.93 -21.50
CA ARG A 20 0.87 5.07 -21.97
C ARG A 20 0.41 5.54 -23.35
N ASP A 21 0.23 4.61 -24.27
CA ASP A 21 -0.26 4.89 -25.61
C ASP A 21 -1.69 5.46 -25.56
N PHE A 22 -2.55 4.85 -24.72
CA PHE A 22 -3.91 5.37 -24.49
C PHE A 22 -3.88 6.84 -24.02
N ILE A 23 -3.07 7.18 -23.03
CA ILE A 23 -2.93 8.54 -22.51
C ILE A 23 -2.44 9.48 -23.62
N GLN A 24 -1.41 9.08 -24.36
CA GLN A 24 -0.82 9.93 -25.40
C GLN A 24 -1.79 10.18 -26.56
N ARG A 25 -2.59 9.20 -26.94
CA ARG A 25 -3.59 9.36 -28.00
C ARG A 25 -4.78 10.22 -27.57
N ASN A 26 -5.15 10.13 -26.31
CA ASN A 26 -6.36 10.77 -25.79
C ASN A 26 -6.08 12.04 -24.98
N TYR A 27 -4.82 12.32 -24.66
CA TYR A 27 -4.49 13.53 -23.94
C TYR A 27 -4.87 14.78 -24.74
N LYS A 28 -5.74 15.58 -24.15
CA LYS A 28 -6.05 16.93 -24.62
C LYS A 28 -5.80 17.86 -23.44
N PRO A 29 -4.97 18.91 -23.59
CA PRO A 29 -4.87 19.96 -22.59
C PRO A 29 -6.28 20.50 -22.32
N TYR A 30 -6.63 20.64 -21.04
CA TYR A 30 -7.85 21.33 -20.67
C TYR A 30 -7.59 22.84 -20.78
N ASP A 31 -8.35 23.51 -21.64
CA ASP A 31 -8.27 24.94 -21.94
C ASP A 31 -9.47 25.75 -21.41
N GLY A 32 -10.36 25.09 -20.68
CA GLY A 32 -11.49 25.70 -20.03
C GLY A 32 -11.18 26.22 -18.62
N ASP A 33 -12.23 26.55 -17.90
CA ASP A 33 -12.19 26.96 -16.50
C ASP A 33 -12.60 25.81 -15.54
N SER A 34 -12.81 26.12 -14.28
CA SER A 34 -13.22 25.15 -13.26
C SER A 34 -14.73 25.01 -13.11
N SER A 35 -15.54 25.55 -14.02
CA SER A 35 -17.01 25.55 -13.94
C SER A 35 -17.64 24.15 -13.97
N PHE A 36 -16.90 23.15 -14.47
CA PHE A 36 -17.33 21.74 -14.47
C PHE A 36 -17.19 21.05 -13.09
N LEU A 37 -16.52 21.68 -12.12
CA LEU A 37 -16.33 21.12 -10.78
C LEU A 37 -17.55 21.38 -9.93
N GLU A 38 -18.33 20.34 -9.67
CA GLU A 38 -19.54 20.41 -8.84
C GLU A 38 -19.24 20.47 -7.33
N GLY A 39 -17.98 20.22 -6.94
CA GLY A 39 -17.61 20.14 -5.53
C GLY A 39 -17.97 18.78 -4.89
N PRO A 40 -17.82 18.65 -3.57
CA PRO A 40 -18.13 17.42 -2.86
C PRO A 40 -19.65 17.22 -2.75
N THR A 41 -20.08 15.95 -2.78
CA THR A 41 -21.47 15.58 -2.49
C THR A 41 -21.81 15.84 -1.00
N GLU A 42 -23.09 15.83 -0.67
CA GLU A 42 -23.57 15.94 0.72
C GLU A 42 -23.00 14.81 1.59
N ASP A 43 -22.98 13.57 1.10
CA ASP A 43 -22.38 12.42 1.77
C ASP A 43 -20.90 12.65 2.06
N THR A 44 -20.13 13.12 1.07
CA THR A 44 -18.70 13.43 1.24
C THR A 44 -18.49 14.52 2.28
N THR A 45 -19.34 15.53 2.27
CA THR A 45 -19.29 16.63 3.25
C THR A 45 -19.58 16.12 4.66
N ALA A 46 -20.60 15.27 4.83
CA ALA A 46 -20.92 14.65 6.12
C ALA A 46 -19.77 13.78 6.64
N LEU A 47 -19.25 12.87 5.80
CA LEU A 47 -18.08 12.04 6.17
C LEU A 47 -16.86 12.88 6.55
N TRP A 48 -16.65 14.01 5.87
CA TRP A 48 -15.56 14.93 6.22
C TRP A 48 -15.74 15.57 7.59
N GLN A 49 -16.97 15.92 7.99
CA GLN A 49 -17.25 16.42 9.35
C GLN A 49 -16.97 15.36 10.40
N ASP A 50 -17.34 14.09 10.15
CA ASP A 50 -17.03 12.97 11.06
C ASP A 50 -15.51 12.80 11.23
N VAL A 51 -14.75 12.88 10.12
CA VAL A 51 -13.26 12.84 10.18
C VAL A 51 -12.70 14.01 10.98
N LEU A 52 -13.22 15.21 10.82
CA LEU A 52 -12.78 16.39 11.57
C LEU A 52 -13.02 16.23 13.07
N GLU A 53 -14.19 15.70 13.46
CA GLU A 53 -14.53 15.46 14.86
C GLU A 53 -13.63 14.37 15.46
N LEU A 54 -13.42 13.24 14.76
CA LEU A 54 -12.49 12.19 15.21
C LEU A 54 -11.05 12.70 15.32
N SER A 55 -10.62 13.56 14.39
CA SER A 55 -9.29 14.20 14.44
C SER A 55 -9.13 15.14 15.63
N LYS A 56 -10.21 15.83 16.02
CA LYS A 56 -10.25 16.66 17.21
C LYS A 56 -10.13 15.81 18.47
N GLN A 57 -10.93 14.74 18.57
CA GLN A 57 -10.88 13.81 19.69
C GLN A 57 -9.48 13.15 19.81
N GLU A 58 -8.86 12.76 18.69
CA GLU A 58 -7.49 12.21 18.70
C GLU A 58 -6.48 13.21 19.29
N ARG A 59 -6.57 14.48 18.92
CA ARG A 59 -5.70 15.54 19.49
C ARG A 59 -5.94 15.77 20.98
N GLU A 60 -7.20 15.79 21.40
CA GLU A 60 -7.57 15.94 22.80
C GLU A 60 -7.12 14.74 23.66
N ALA A 61 -7.10 13.54 23.06
CA ALA A 61 -6.56 12.31 23.68
C ALA A 61 -5.02 12.22 23.68
N GLY A 62 -4.30 13.25 23.21
CA GLY A 62 -2.83 13.25 23.20
C GLY A 62 -2.21 12.66 21.94
N GLY A 63 -2.96 12.43 20.87
CA GLY A 63 -2.48 12.00 19.55
C GLY A 63 -2.73 10.53 19.22
N VAL A 64 -3.33 9.75 20.12
CA VAL A 64 -3.78 8.38 19.88
C VAL A 64 -5.17 8.19 20.44
N LEU A 65 -6.16 7.95 19.59
CA LEU A 65 -7.53 7.70 20.01
C LEU A 65 -7.78 6.22 20.37
N ASP A 66 -7.23 5.33 19.56
CA ASP A 66 -7.30 3.88 19.78
C ASP A 66 -6.12 3.18 19.10
N MET A 67 -5.70 2.01 19.62
CA MET A 67 -4.57 1.27 19.10
C MET A 67 -4.75 -0.23 19.26
N ASP A 68 -4.43 -0.96 18.20
CA ASP A 68 -4.28 -2.41 18.25
C ASP A 68 -2.83 -2.77 18.55
N THR A 69 -2.61 -3.42 19.69
CA THR A 69 -1.30 -3.89 20.13
C THR A 69 -1.16 -5.41 20.16
N LYS A 70 -2.17 -6.12 19.66
CA LYS A 70 -2.25 -7.58 19.69
C LYS A 70 -2.21 -8.22 18.32
N ILE A 71 -2.71 -7.52 17.29
CA ILE A 71 -2.81 -8.06 15.94
C ILE A 71 -1.66 -7.52 15.11
N ILE A 72 -0.90 -8.43 14.49
CA ILE A 72 0.11 -8.10 13.50
C ILE A 72 -0.59 -7.68 12.21
N SER A 73 -0.31 -6.47 11.73
CA SER A 73 -0.92 -5.96 10.52
C SER A 73 -0.47 -6.75 9.29
N THR A 74 -1.44 -7.35 8.62
CA THR A 74 -1.32 -7.99 7.31
C THR A 74 -2.49 -7.53 6.43
N ILE A 75 -2.49 -7.88 5.15
CA ILE A 75 -3.53 -7.45 4.21
C ILE A 75 -4.94 -7.77 4.74
N THR A 76 -5.13 -8.95 5.35
CA THR A 76 -6.42 -9.45 5.82
C THR A 76 -6.55 -9.53 7.34
N SER A 77 -5.66 -8.89 8.09
CA SER A 77 -5.59 -9.04 9.56
C SER A 77 -6.79 -8.50 10.33
N HIS A 78 -7.51 -7.55 9.76
CA HIS A 78 -8.63 -6.89 10.42
C HIS A 78 -9.89 -7.01 9.57
N GLY A 79 -11.03 -7.11 10.23
CA GLY A 79 -12.34 -7.07 9.59
C GLY A 79 -12.67 -5.68 9.00
N PRO A 80 -13.81 -5.55 8.33
CA PRO A 80 -14.19 -4.30 7.69
C PRO A 80 -14.53 -3.23 8.72
N ALA A 81 -14.16 -1.98 8.41
CA ALA A 81 -14.53 -0.81 9.17
C ALA A 81 -15.05 0.28 8.23
N TYR A 82 -15.89 1.14 8.77
CA TYR A 82 -16.52 2.24 8.06
C TYR A 82 -16.61 3.46 8.99
N LEU A 83 -16.57 4.66 8.42
CA LEU A 83 -17.06 5.86 9.09
C LEU A 83 -18.59 5.86 9.12
N ASP A 84 -19.17 5.68 7.92
CA ASP A 84 -20.61 5.51 7.71
C ASP A 84 -20.80 4.61 6.47
N LYS A 85 -21.22 3.36 6.70
CA LYS A 85 -21.32 2.35 5.66
C LYS A 85 -22.25 2.73 4.52
N ASP A 86 -23.28 3.53 4.82
CA ASP A 86 -24.30 3.90 3.83
C ASP A 86 -23.85 5.07 2.94
N LYS A 87 -22.89 5.87 3.41
CA LYS A 87 -22.39 7.04 2.69
C LYS A 87 -21.07 6.78 1.94
N GLU A 88 -20.22 5.88 2.47
CA GLU A 88 -18.91 5.63 1.86
C GLU A 88 -19.04 4.96 0.51
N LYS A 89 -18.47 5.58 -0.54
CA LYS A 89 -18.41 5.01 -1.90
C LYS A 89 -17.08 4.27 -2.13
N ILE A 90 -15.98 4.74 -1.52
CA ILE A 90 -14.68 4.05 -1.47
C ILE A 90 -14.49 3.59 -0.04
N VAL A 91 -14.32 2.30 0.14
CA VAL A 91 -14.26 1.65 1.46
C VAL A 91 -12.88 1.04 1.72
N GLY A 92 -12.51 0.94 2.97
CA GLY A 92 -11.29 0.29 3.41
C GLY A 92 -10.58 1.05 4.52
N PHE A 93 -10.25 0.33 5.59
CA PHE A 93 -9.49 0.85 6.71
C PHE A 93 -8.30 -0.07 7.02
N GLN A 94 -7.27 0.49 7.62
CA GLN A 94 -6.10 -0.26 8.05
C GLN A 94 -6.43 -1.24 9.18
N THR A 95 -7.39 -0.87 10.03
CA THR A 95 -7.85 -1.65 11.18
C THR A 95 -9.38 -1.82 11.13
N ASP A 96 -9.95 -2.44 12.14
CA ASP A 96 -11.38 -2.71 12.31
C ASP A 96 -12.19 -1.51 12.85
N LYS A 97 -11.54 -0.33 12.96
CA LYS A 97 -12.21 0.89 13.43
C LYS A 97 -11.53 2.15 12.85
N PRO A 98 -12.29 3.18 12.46
CA PRO A 98 -11.73 4.48 12.10
C PRO A 98 -10.85 5.04 13.22
N PHE A 99 -9.73 5.66 12.86
CA PHE A 99 -8.75 6.24 13.79
C PHE A 99 -8.11 5.27 14.79
N LYS A 100 -8.40 3.98 14.74
CA LYS A 100 -7.65 2.96 15.46
C LYS A 100 -6.37 2.66 14.68
N ARG A 101 -5.23 2.76 15.35
CA ARG A 101 -3.92 2.50 14.76
C ARG A 101 -3.53 1.03 14.93
N SER A 102 -2.84 0.46 13.97
CA SER A 102 -2.11 -0.80 14.15
C SER A 102 -0.66 -0.52 14.52
N LEU A 103 -0.04 -1.40 15.27
CA LEU A 103 1.37 -1.30 15.59
C LEU A 103 2.20 -1.50 14.32
N GLN A 104 2.96 -0.47 13.98
CA GLN A 104 3.90 -0.46 12.85
C GLN A 104 5.29 -0.09 13.36
N PRO A 105 6.28 -0.99 13.33
CA PRO A 105 7.60 -0.73 13.91
C PRO A 105 8.47 0.16 13.00
N TYR A 106 7.95 1.29 12.56
CA TYR A 106 8.51 2.17 11.53
C TYR A 106 9.96 2.58 11.76
N GLY A 107 10.30 3.04 12.98
CA GLY A 107 11.66 3.43 13.36
C GLY A 107 12.41 2.34 14.11
N GLY A 108 11.76 1.23 14.38
CA GLY A 108 12.22 0.12 15.18
C GLY A 108 11.21 -0.25 16.28
N ILE A 109 11.13 -1.53 16.59
CA ILE A 109 10.12 -2.06 17.53
C ILE A 109 10.22 -1.41 18.91
N ARG A 110 11.42 -1.09 19.39
CA ARG A 110 11.61 -0.45 20.71
C ARG A 110 10.95 0.93 20.79
N MET A 111 11.05 1.71 19.71
CA MET A 111 10.40 3.03 19.65
C MET A 111 8.88 2.89 19.59
N ALA A 112 8.38 1.91 18.84
CA ALA A 112 6.94 1.65 18.75
C ALA A 112 6.39 1.17 20.10
N ILE A 113 7.07 0.27 20.81
CA ILE A 113 6.68 -0.17 22.17
C ILE A 113 6.62 1.03 23.12
N LYS A 114 7.70 1.84 23.15
CA LYS A 114 7.72 3.02 24.01
C LYS A 114 6.57 3.98 23.70
N ALA A 115 6.28 4.23 22.43
CA ALA A 115 5.17 5.10 22.03
C ALA A 115 3.81 4.52 22.46
N CYS A 116 3.64 3.19 22.43
CA CYS A 116 2.44 2.54 22.98
C CYS A 116 2.33 2.77 24.50
N GLU A 117 3.41 2.52 25.24
CA GLU A 117 3.46 2.68 26.70
C GLU A 117 3.20 4.13 27.12
N ASP A 118 3.80 5.10 26.43
CA ASP A 118 3.59 6.55 26.68
C ASP A 118 2.11 6.96 26.48
N ASN A 119 1.34 6.19 25.71
CA ASN A 119 -0.09 6.38 25.50
C ASN A 119 -0.96 5.38 26.30
N GLY A 120 -0.39 4.67 27.27
CA GLY A 120 -1.12 3.75 28.16
C GLY A 120 -1.45 2.38 27.56
N TYR A 121 -0.86 2.01 26.43
CA TYR A 121 -1.06 0.71 25.80
C TYR A 121 0.11 -0.23 26.09
N LYS A 122 -0.21 -1.50 26.34
CA LYS A 122 0.78 -2.56 26.49
C LYS A 122 0.80 -3.42 25.22
N VAL A 123 1.97 -3.56 24.63
CA VAL A 123 2.17 -4.39 23.44
C VAL A 123 2.21 -5.86 23.85
N ASP A 124 1.51 -6.72 23.09
CA ASP A 124 1.51 -8.16 23.28
C ASP A 124 2.92 -8.73 23.06
N PRO A 125 3.42 -9.61 23.96
CA PRO A 125 4.74 -10.22 23.80
C PRO A 125 4.93 -10.98 22.48
N GLU A 126 3.90 -11.62 21.93
CA GLU A 126 3.97 -12.32 20.65
C GLU A 126 4.22 -11.35 19.50
N VAL A 127 3.63 -10.15 19.54
CA VAL A 127 3.86 -9.09 18.56
C VAL A 127 5.30 -8.56 18.65
N VAL A 128 5.81 -8.42 19.87
CA VAL A 128 7.22 -8.01 20.09
C VAL A 128 8.16 -9.07 19.52
N GLU A 129 7.93 -10.34 19.82
CA GLU A 129 8.73 -11.45 19.31
C GLU A 129 8.70 -11.50 17.78
N TYR A 130 7.53 -11.36 17.17
CA TYR A 130 7.38 -11.35 15.74
C TYR A 130 8.24 -10.29 15.06
N PHE A 131 8.19 -9.04 15.54
CA PHE A 131 8.96 -7.94 14.95
C PHE A 131 10.44 -7.92 15.34
N THR A 132 10.85 -8.65 16.36
CA THR A 132 12.28 -8.78 16.71
C THR A 132 12.95 -9.98 16.06
N THR A 133 12.21 -11.02 15.74
CA THR A 133 12.75 -12.29 15.25
C THR A 133 12.45 -12.51 13.77
N HIS A 134 11.19 -12.39 13.37
CA HIS A 134 10.74 -12.80 12.05
C HIS A 134 10.61 -11.64 11.05
N ARG A 135 10.18 -10.49 11.51
CA ARG A 135 9.92 -9.32 10.65
C ARG A 135 10.66 -8.08 11.15
N LYS A 136 11.98 -8.16 11.15
CA LYS A 136 12.83 -7.05 11.57
C LYS A 136 12.65 -5.84 10.67
N THR A 137 12.67 -4.66 11.26
CA THR A 137 12.81 -3.43 10.48
C THR A 137 14.16 -3.38 9.81
N HIS A 138 14.27 -2.61 8.74
CA HIS A 138 15.52 -2.36 8.06
C HIS A 138 16.61 -1.85 9.02
N ASN A 139 16.29 -0.91 9.90
CA ASN A 139 17.22 -0.44 10.94
C ASN A 139 17.67 -1.55 11.89
N ALA A 140 16.76 -2.39 12.35
CA ALA A 140 17.12 -3.49 13.23
C ALA A 140 18.08 -4.48 12.54
N GLY A 141 17.81 -4.81 11.26
CA GLY A 141 18.69 -5.67 10.47
C GLY A 141 20.11 -5.11 10.30
N VAL A 142 20.24 -3.81 10.04
CA VAL A 142 21.56 -3.15 9.94
C VAL A 142 22.28 -3.14 11.28
N PHE A 143 21.58 -2.83 12.37
CA PHE A 143 22.19 -2.88 13.70
C PHE A 143 22.65 -4.28 14.11
N ASP A 144 21.95 -5.31 13.69
CA ASP A 144 22.35 -6.70 13.93
C ASP A 144 23.64 -7.07 13.18
N ALA A 145 23.87 -6.47 12.01
CA ALA A 145 25.08 -6.66 11.23
C ALA A 145 26.32 -5.91 11.78
N TYR A 146 26.13 -4.96 12.71
CA TYR A 146 27.23 -4.21 13.28
C TYR A 146 28.03 -5.05 14.27
N THR A 147 29.36 -5.07 14.08
CA THR A 147 30.28 -5.65 15.09
C THR A 147 30.29 -4.81 16.38
N PRO A 148 30.80 -5.36 17.51
CA PRO A 148 30.98 -4.58 18.73
C PRO A 148 31.84 -3.32 18.53
N GLU A 149 32.88 -3.40 17.69
CA GLU A 149 33.76 -2.30 17.35
C GLU A 149 33.03 -1.20 16.56
N MET A 150 32.23 -1.57 15.58
CA MET A 150 31.39 -0.63 14.84
C MET A 150 30.38 0.09 15.74
N ARG A 151 29.79 -0.65 16.70
CA ARG A 151 28.90 -0.07 17.70
C ARG A 151 29.62 0.90 18.62
N ALA A 152 30.85 0.56 19.06
CA ALA A 152 31.71 1.42 19.88
C ALA A 152 32.09 2.69 19.11
N CYS A 153 32.53 2.57 17.86
CA CYS A 153 32.86 3.70 17.00
C CYS A 153 31.65 4.64 16.81
N ARG A 154 30.44 4.08 16.66
CA ARG A 154 29.24 4.87 16.57
C ARG A 154 28.91 5.59 17.87
N SER A 155 29.02 4.91 19.01
CA SER A 155 28.82 5.51 20.33
C SER A 155 29.82 6.63 20.62
N ALA A 156 31.06 6.50 20.14
CA ALA A 156 32.11 7.50 20.23
C ALA A 156 32.01 8.62 19.17
N HIS A 157 30.95 8.61 18.32
CA HIS A 157 30.75 9.56 17.22
C HIS A 157 31.89 9.60 16.18
N ILE A 158 32.68 8.52 16.07
CA ILE A 158 33.70 8.35 15.02
C ILE A 158 33.03 8.08 13.68
N ILE A 159 31.98 7.26 13.67
CA ILE A 159 31.11 7.07 12.54
C ILE A 159 29.72 7.67 12.85
N THR A 160 29.13 8.36 11.89
CA THR A 160 27.83 9.00 12.02
C THR A 160 26.83 8.37 11.07
N GLY A 161 25.60 8.23 11.56
CA GLY A 161 24.48 7.73 10.76
C GLY A 161 24.56 6.22 10.50
N LEU A 162 23.46 5.73 10.00
CA LEU A 162 23.34 4.41 9.42
C LEU A 162 23.25 4.60 7.91
N PRO A 163 24.05 3.91 7.09
CA PRO A 163 23.95 4.02 5.63
C PRO A 163 22.52 3.81 5.11
N ASP A 164 21.78 2.93 5.76
CA ASP A 164 20.39 2.61 5.46
C ASP A 164 19.38 3.68 5.86
N ALA A 165 19.66 4.46 6.89
CA ALA A 165 18.74 5.52 7.36
C ALA A 165 18.51 6.59 6.29
N TYR A 166 19.47 6.79 5.42
CA TYR A 166 19.41 7.72 4.28
C TYR A 166 18.99 7.06 2.98
N GLY A 167 19.04 5.74 2.91
CA GLY A 167 18.64 4.95 1.74
C GLY A 167 17.13 4.69 1.64
N ARG A 168 16.34 5.11 2.61
CA ARG A 168 14.88 4.93 2.57
C ARG A 168 14.28 5.84 1.52
N GLY A 169 14.03 5.26 0.36
CA GLY A 169 13.26 5.91 -0.68
C GLY A 169 11.77 5.90 -0.36
N ARG A 170 11.04 6.80 -1.01
CA ARG A 170 9.60 6.72 -1.08
C ARG A 170 9.24 5.64 -2.11
N ILE A 171 8.43 4.68 -1.74
CA ILE A 171 7.92 3.66 -2.64
C ILE A 171 6.67 4.20 -3.33
N ILE A 172 6.70 4.22 -4.66
CA ILE A 172 5.56 4.59 -5.49
C ILE A 172 5.20 3.34 -6.29
N GLY A 173 4.23 2.56 -5.79
CA GLY A 173 3.73 1.38 -6.47
C GLY A 173 2.86 1.75 -7.67
N ASP A 174 2.80 0.86 -8.66
CA ASP A 174 1.79 0.97 -9.71
C ASP A 174 0.49 0.28 -9.26
N TYR A 175 -0.26 0.99 -8.43
CA TYR A 175 -1.52 0.51 -7.87
C TYR A 175 -2.66 0.40 -8.87
N ARG A 176 -2.44 0.80 -10.13
CA ARG A 176 -3.42 0.71 -11.21
C ARG A 176 -3.63 -0.70 -11.72
N ARG A 177 -2.62 -1.56 -11.58
CA ARG A 177 -2.63 -2.88 -12.19
C ARG A 177 -3.86 -3.73 -11.83
N PRO A 178 -4.34 -3.81 -10.58
CA PRO A 178 -5.57 -4.51 -10.27
C PRO A 178 -6.81 -3.95 -11.00
N ALA A 179 -6.88 -2.63 -11.16
CA ALA A 179 -7.98 -2.02 -11.90
C ALA A 179 -7.92 -2.30 -13.40
N LEU A 180 -6.73 -2.31 -13.98
CA LEU A 180 -6.53 -2.46 -15.43
C LEU A 180 -6.62 -3.92 -15.90
N TYR A 181 -6.08 -4.85 -15.12
CA TYR A 181 -5.93 -6.26 -15.53
C TYR A 181 -6.80 -7.23 -14.75
N GLY A 182 -7.29 -6.83 -13.57
CA GLY A 182 -7.87 -7.73 -12.59
C GLY A 182 -6.80 -8.56 -11.86
N VAL A 183 -7.12 -8.96 -10.64
CA VAL A 183 -6.15 -9.68 -9.79
C VAL A 183 -5.93 -11.11 -10.27
N ASP A 184 -6.93 -11.74 -10.90
CA ASP A 184 -6.78 -13.11 -11.42
C ASP A 184 -5.72 -13.15 -12.52
N ARG A 185 -5.73 -12.21 -13.45
CA ARG A 185 -4.70 -12.12 -14.49
C ARG A 185 -3.31 -11.89 -13.89
N LEU A 186 -3.20 -11.04 -12.86
CA LEU A 186 -1.93 -10.82 -12.18
C LEU A 186 -1.40 -12.07 -11.48
N ILE A 187 -2.29 -12.91 -10.94
CA ILE A 187 -1.92 -14.20 -10.34
C ILE A 187 -1.45 -15.17 -11.42
N GLU A 188 -2.18 -15.27 -12.54
CA GLU A 188 -1.82 -16.11 -13.68
C GLU A 188 -0.42 -15.77 -14.20
N ASP A 189 -0.13 -14.51 -14.46
CA ASP A 189 1.17 -14.05 -14.91
C ASP A 189 2.30 -14.41 -13.95
N LYS A 190 2.06 -14.30 -12.63
CA LYS A 190 3.05 -14.69 -11.63
C LYS A 190 3.21 -16.19 -11.52
N GLN A 191 2.14 -16.94 -11.72
CA GLN A 191 2.21 -18.40 -11.76
C GLN A 191 2.99 -18.88 -12.99
N GLU A 192 2.75 -18.30 -14.17
CA GLU A 192 3.51 -18.59 -15.38
C GLU A 192 5.01 -18.29 -15.19
N GLN A 193 5.35 -17.16 -14.55
CA GLN A 193 6.73 -16.83 -14.20
C GLN A 193 7.34 -17.88 -13.26
N LEU A 194 6.61 -18.29 -12.22
CA LEU A 194 7.04 -19.29 -11.25
C LEU A 194 7.28 -20.65 -11.92
N ASP A 195 6.37 -21.06 -12.80
CA ASP A 195 6.46 -22.34 -13.51
C ASP A 195 7.59 -22.35 -14.55
N SER A 196 7.93 -21.19 -15.10
CA SER A 196 9.04 -21.01 -16.05
C SER A 196 10.42 -20.84 -15.41
N THR A 197 10.50 -20.71 -14.07
CA THR A 197 11.80 -20.62 -13.39
C THR A 197 12.64 -21.88 -13.60
N ARG A 198 13.98 -21.71 -13.57
CA ARG A 198 14.92 -22.80 -13.77
C ARG A 198 14.69 -23.95 -12.78
N THR A 199 14.92 -25.17 -13.23
CA THR A 199 14.77 -26.38 -12.39
C THR A 199 15.96 -26.60 -11.46
N ILE A 200 17.12 -26.01 -11.78
CA ILE A 200 18.33 -26.15 -10.95
C ILE A 200 18.25 -25.13 -9.83
N MET A 201 18.26 -25.61 -8.58
CA MET A 201 18.04 -24.82 -7.38
C MET A 201 19.35 -24.19 -6.86
N TYR A 202 19.81 -23.14 -7.52
CA TYR A 202 20.80 -22.24 -6.95
C TYR A 202 20.12 -21.25 -5.99
N SER A 203 20.90 -20.57 -5.16
CA SER A 203 20.38 -19.63 -4.14
C SER A 203 19.56 -18.47 -4.72
N ASP A 204 19.91 -18.00 -5.90
CA ASP A 204 19.17 -16.97 -6.64
C ASP A 204 17.82 -17.47 -7.15
N VAL A 205 17.79 -18.71 -7.69
CA VAL A 205 16.55 -19.35 -8.16
C VAL A 205 15.60 -19.64 -6.99
N ILE A 206 16.13 -20.12 -5.86
CA ILE A 206 15.31 -20.33 -4.65
C ILE A 206 14.69 -19.02 -4.21
N ARG A 207 15.46 -17.95 -4.13
CA ARG A 207 14.98 -16.62 -3.75
C ARG A 207 13.93 -16.06 -4.72
N GLU A 208 14.14 -16.22 -6.01
CA GLU A 208 13.18 -15.82 -7.04
C GLU A 208 11.86 -16.56 -6.88
N ARG A 209 11.90 -17.87 -6.66
CA ARG A 209 10.70 -18.69 -6.43
C ARG A 209 9.97 -18.32 -5.13
N GLU A 210 10.70 -18.08 -4.06
CA GLU A 210 10.12 -17.59 -2.80
C GLU A 210 9.42 -16.25 -3.00
N GLU A 211 10.07 -15.31 -3.69
CA GLU A 211 9.50 -13.99 -3.97
C GLU A 211 8.23 -14.09 -4.83
N LEU A 212 8.23 -14.86 -5.91
CA LEU A 212 7.06 -15.08 -6.75
C LEU A 212 5.91 -15.74 -5.98
N SER A 213 6.22 -16.72 -5.14
CA SER A 213 5.23 -17.41 -4.29
C SER A 213 4.58 -16.42 -3.31
N GLU A 214 5.38 -15.52 -2.69
CA GLU A 214 4.87 -14.50 -1.80
C GLU A 214 4.04 -13.44 -2.54
N GLN A 215 4.42 -13.07 -3.76
CA GLN A 215 3.62 -12.17 -4.59
C GLN A 215 2.26 -12.78 -4.93
N ILE A 216 2.22 -14.06 -5.29
CA ILE A 216 0.97 -14.79 -5.56
C ILE A 216 0.10 -14.84 -4.28
N ARG A 217 0.71 -15.14 -3.13
CA ARG A 217 0.02 -15.14 -1.84
C ARG A 217 -0.58 -13.78 -1.53
N ALA A 218 0.19 -12.71 -1.69
CA ALA A 218 -0.27 -11.35 -1.45
C ALA A 218 -1.43 -10.94 -2.37
N LEU A 219 -1.38 -11.31 -3.66
CA LEU A 219 -2.48 -11.07 -4.59
C LEU A 219 -3.77 -11.82 -4.21
N LYS A 220 -3.64 -13.06 -3.73
CA LYS A 220 -4.80 -13.81 -3.18
C LYS A 220 -5.38 -13.13 -1.95
N MET A 221 -4.53 -12.66 -1.03
CA MET A 221 -4.97 -11.89 0.14
C MET A 221 -5.61 -10.55 -0.25
N LEU A 222 -5.15 -9.91 -1.32
CA LEU A 222 -5.78 -8.69 -1.85
C LEU A 222 -7.22 -8.95 -2.35
N LYS A 223 -7.47 -10.09 -2.99
CA LYS A 223 -8.85 -10.52 -3.34
C LYS A 223 -9.71 -10.75 -2.11
N GLU A 224 -9.16 -11.39 -1.08
CA GLU A 224 -9.88 -11.61 0.18
C GLU A 224 -10.19 -10.28 0.89
N LEU A 225 -9.26 -9.33 0.89
CA LEU A 225 -9.52 -7.98 1.41
C LEU A 225 -10.70 -7.31 0.69
N ALA A 226 -10.72 -7.35 -0.63
CA ALA A 226 -11.84 -6.79 -1.40
C ALA A 226 -13.17 -7.49 -1.07
N LYS A 227 -13.15 -8.82 -0.97
CA LYS A 227 -14.32 -9.64 -0.63
C LYS A 227 -14.88 -9.32 0.76
N ILE A 228 -14.03 -9.04 1.75
CA ILE A 228 -14.44 -8.63 3.11
C ILE A 228 -15.31 -7.37 3.05
N TYR A 229 -15.03 -6.46 2.11
CA TYR A 229 -15.82 -5.25 1.84
C TYR A 229 -16.94 -5.43 0.81
N GLY A 230 -17.16 -6.65 0.32
CA GLY A 230 -18.19 -6.95 -0.68
C GLY A 230 -17.83 -6.51 -2.11
N CYS A 231 -16.56 -6.27 -2.38
CA CYS A 231 -16.07 -5.86 -3.69
C CYS A 231 -15.43 -7.04 -4.43
N ASP A 232 -15.54 -7.05 -5.77
CA ASP A 232 -14.84 -7.99 -6.64
C ASP A 232 -13.82 -7.24 -7.51
N ILE A 233 -12.55 -7.59 -7.34
CA ILE A 233 -11.42 -7.07 -8.12
C ILE A 233 -10.72 -8.17 -8.91
N SER A 234 -11.37 -9.31 -9.09
CA SER A 234 -10.81 -10.46 -9.82
C SER A 234 -10.60 -10.16 -11.29
N LYS A 235 -11.46 -9.33 -11.88
CA LYS A 235 -11.43 -8.90 -13.28
C LYS A 235 -11.11 -7.41 -13.41
N PRO A 236 -10.76 -6.93 -14.62
CA PRO A 236 -10.61 -5.50 -14.88
C PRO A 236 -11.86 -4.71 -14.43
N ALA A 237 -11.63 -3.54 -13.88
CA ALA A 237 -12.72 -2.64 -13.49
C ALA A 237 -13.53 -2.20 -14.72
N THR A 238 -14.84 -2.11 -14.57
CA THR A 238 -15.76 -1.73 -15.65
C THR A 238 -16.21 -0.27 -15.58
N ASN A 239 -15.97 0.37 -14.43
CA ASN A 239 -16.34 1.77 -14.20
C ASN A 239 -15.35 2.46 -13.27
N VAL A 240 -15.48 3.78 -13.13
CA VAL A 240 -14.55 4.61 -12.34
C VAL A 240 -14.57 4.25 -10.86
N LEU A 241 -15.73 3.91 -10.30
CA LEU A 241 -15.86 3.56 -8.90
C LEU A 241 -15.09 2.27 -8.57
N GLU A 242 -15.30 1.23 -9.40
CA GLU A 242 -14.55 -0.03 -9.27
C GLU A 242 -13.05 0.19 -9.45
N ALA A 243 -12.65 1.02 -10.41
CA ALA A 243 -11.25 1.34 -10.64
C ALA A 243 -10.62 2.07 -9.46
N ALA A 244 -11.28 3.08 -8.91
CA ALA A 244 -10.82 3.82 -7.75
C ALA A 244 -10.72 2.91 -6.51
N GLN A 245 -11.70 2.05 -6.31
CA GLN A 245 -11.72 1.08 -5.21
C GLN A 245 -10.58 0.06 -5.34
N ALA A 246 -10.33 -0.48 -6.53
CA ALA A 246 -9.23 -1.43 -6.77
C ALA A 246 -7.86 -0.80 -6.53
N VAL A 247 -7.65 0.45 -6.99
CA VAL A 247 -6.44 1.24 -6.71
C VAL A 247 -6.26 1.45 -5.22
N TYR A 248 -7.33 1.80 -4.52
CA TYR A 248 -7.29 2.05 -3.09
C TYR A 248 -6.98 0.78 -2.29
N PHE A 249 -7.58 -0.36 -2.63
CA PHE A 249 -7.26 -1.64 -1.99
C PHE A 249 -5.80 -2.05 -2.22
N ALA A 250 -5.26 -1.87 -3.42
CA ALA A 250 -3.86 -2.16 -3.70
C ALA A 250 -2.92 -1.29 -2.85
N TYR A 251 -3.24 0.00 -2.70
CA TYR A 251 -2.50 0.91 -1.83
C TYR A 251 -2.65 0.52 -0.35
N LEU A 252 -3.87 0.24 0.10
CA LEU A 252 -4.15 -0.14 1.48
C LEU A 252 -3.43 -1.44 1.87
N ALA A 253 -3.41 -2.44 0.97
CA ALA A 253 -2.67 -3.68 1.18
C ALA A 253 -1.18 -3.42 1.39
N ALA A 254 -0.57 -2.56 0.56
CA ALA A 254 0.82 -2.16 0.71
C ALA A 254 1.08 -1.43 2.04
N VAL A 255 0.16 -0.55 2.47
CA VAL A 255 0.26 0.14 3.76
C VAL A 255 0.15 -0.82 4.94
N LYS A 256 -0.73 -1.81 4.86
CA LYS A 256 -0.92 -2.81 5.94
C LYS A 256 0.26 -3.75 6.11
N GLU A 257 0.99 -4.05 5.02
CA GLU A 257 2.15 -4.97 5.04
C GLU A 257 3.50 -4.24 5.30
N GLN A 258 3.55 -2.95 5.17
CA GLN A 258 4.82 -2.23 5.25
C GLN A 258 5.38 -2.12 6.68
N ASN A 259 6.72 -2.12 6.78
CA ASN A 259 7.46 -2.03 8.06
C ASN A 259 8.28 -0.75 8.21
N GLY A 260 8.00 0.28 7.50
CA GLY A 260 8.76 1.51 7.62
C GLY A 260 9.19 2.17 6.32
N ALA A 261 8.58 1.80 5.19
CA ALA A 261 8.69 2.55 3.96
C ALA A 261 7.64 3.65 3.89
N ALA A 262 7.97 4.77 3.29
CA ALA A 262 6.99 5.78 2.92
C ALA A 262 6.30 5.34 1.63
N MET A 263 4.99 5.13 1.69
CA MET A 263 4.17 4.76 0.54
C MET A 263 3.51 5.99 -0.04
N SER A 264 3.49 6.12 -1.36
CA SER A 264 2.83 7.22 -2.05
C SER A 264 1.88 6.72 -3.11
N LEU A 265 0.70 7.31 -3.17
CA LEU A 265 -0.22 7.15 -4.28
C LEU A 265 0.33 7.92 -5.48
N GLY A 266 0.82 7.19 -6.49
CA GLY A 266 1.26 7.75 -7.75
C GLY A 266 0.32 7.41 -8.89
N ARG A 267 0.20 8.31 -9.86
CA ARG A 267 -0.50 8.06 -11.15
C ARG A 267 -1.99 7.69 -11.04
N THR A 268 -2.66 8.06 -9.96
CA THR A 268 -4.08 7.75 -9.75
C THR A 268 -4.98 8.39 -10.81
N SER A 269 -4.66 9.60 -11.24
CA SER A 269 -5.38 10.31 -12.31
C SER A 269 -5.40 9.53 -13.64
N THR A 270 -4.38 8.74 -13.91
CA THR A 270 -4.29 7.92 -15.13
C THR A 270 -5.38 6.86 -15.19
N VAL A 271 -5.64 6.18 -14.08
CA VAL A 271 -6.70 5.15 -14.01
C VAL A 271 -8.07 5.78 -14.15
N SER A 272 -8.33 6.84 -13.40
CA SER A 272 -9.61 7.56 -13.46
C SER A 272 -9.90 8.04 -14.90
N TYR A 273 -8.91 8.63 -15.55
CA TYR A 273 -9.05 9.08 -16.93
C TYR A 273 -9.29 7.93 -17.91
N THR A 274 -8.56 6.83 -17.78
CA THR A 274 -8.72 5.65 -18.66
C THR A 274 -10.13 5.08 -18.55
N HIS A 275 -10.68 4.93 -17.34
CA HIS A 275 -12.00 4.36 -17.13
C HIS A 275 -13.14 5.33 -17.45
N LEU A 276 -12.93 6.64 -17.28
CA LEU A 276 -13.91 7.63 -17.72
C LEU A 276 -14.08 7.62 -19.25
N ARG A 277 -12.99 7.48 -20.01
CA ARG A 277 -13.03 7.52 -21.47
C ARG A 277 -13.46 6.20 -22.13
N ALA A 278 -13.28 5.07 -21.45
CA ALA A 278 -13.69 3.78 -22.00
C ALA A 278 -15.21 3.60 -22.07
N HIS A 279 -15.96 4.50 -21.44
CA HIS A 279 -17.42 4.47 -21.37
C HIS A 279 -18.11 5.63 -22.12
N GLU A 280 -17.35 6.53 -22.77
CA GLU A 280 -17.84 7.48 -23.77
C GLU A 280 -17.78 6.85 -25.19
#